data_ef76695e343b09259b3b51ea45dbaf9e
#
_entry.id   ef76695e343b09259b3b51ea45dbaf9e
#
_cell.length_a   1.000
_cell.length_b   1.000
_cell.length_c   1.000
_cell.angle_alpha   90.00
_cell.angle_beta   90.00
_cell.angle_gamma   90.00
#
_symmetry.space_group_name_H-M   'P 1'
#
loop_
_entity.id
_entity.type
_entity.pdbx_description
1 polymer ?
#
loop_
_entity_poly.entity_id
_entity_poly.type
_entity_poly.pdbx_seq_one_letter_code
_entity_poly.pdbx_strand_id
1 'polypeptide(L)'
;MCDEKHPIILESMKFPAPVIGIAIEPKTKADVDKMGMALAKLAEEDPTFTVRTDEASGQTIISGMGELHLDILVDRIKREFKVEVNQGEPQVEYKEAFTKTATHRETYKKQSGGRGKFGDIVFRLEPADEVDGKVPVGLQFVNEVKGGNVPKEYIPSVEKGFREAMKTGPLAGYQVDSLKVTLLDGSFHPVDSDALSFELAA
;
A
#
# COMPACT_ATOMS: atom_id res chain seq x y z
N MET A 1 -1.60 36.34 18.21
CA MET A 1 -0.34 37.10 18.25
C MET A 1 0.30 36.87 19.60
N CYS A 2 1.56 36.46 19.64
CA CYS A 2 2.28 36.28 20.89
C CYS A 2 3.60 37.07 20.84
N ASP A 3 4.11 37.46 22.02
CA ASP A 3 5.38 38.16 22.14
C ASP A 3 6.51 37.15 21.86
N GLU A 4 7.44 37.48 20.98
CA GLU A 4 8.59 36.61 20.64
C GLU A 4 9.47 36.28 21.86
N LYS A 5 9.51 37.18 22.85
CA LYS A 5 10.33 36.98 24.07
C LYS A 5 9.60 36.19 25.15
N HIS A 6 8.27 36.07 25.07
CA HIS A 6 7.44 35.39 26.05
C HIS A 6 6.41 34.51 25.35
N PRO A 7 6.83 33.39 24.70
CA PRO A 7 5.90 32.49 24.03
C PRO A 7 5.02 31.78 25.07
N ILE A 8 3.71 31.91 24.91
CA ILE A 8 2.72 31.17 25.70
C ILE A 8 2.14 30.09 24.80
N ILE A 9 2.26 28.85 25.22
CA ILE A 9 1.63 27.71 24.55
C ILE A 9 0.31 27.46 25.29
N LEU A 10 -0.82 27.69 24.59
CA LEU A 10 -2.13 27.34 25.10
C LEU A 10 -2.38 25.85 24.91
N GLU A 11 -3.26 25.30 25.76
CA GLU A 11 -3.68 23.91 25.65
C GLU A 11 -4.33 23.66 24.27
N SER A 12 -3.93 22.58 23.59
CA SER A 12 -4.48 22.22 22.29
C SER A 12 -5.90 21.69 22.45
N MET A 13 -6.82 22.21 21.65
CA MET A 13 -8.18 21.69 21.58
C MET A 13 -8.17 20.27 21.01
N LYS A 14 -8.91 19.36 21.66
CA LYS A 14 -9.13 18.00 21.14
C LYS A 14 -10.44 17.99 20.36
N PHE A 15 -10.36 17.71 19.08
CA PHE A 15 -11.53 17.56 18.22
C PHE A 15 -11.91 16.08 18.10
N PRO A 16 -13.22 15.74 18.01
CA PRO A 16 -13.64 14.38 17.76
C PRO A 16 -13.18 13.91 16.37
N ALA A 17 -12.93 12.62 16.24
CA ALA A 17 -12.57 12.02 14.95
C ALA A 17 -13.77 12.08 13.97
N PRO A 18 -13.54 12.28 12.68
CA PRO A 18 -14.58 12.19 11.65
C PRO A 18 -15.31 10.85 11.68
N VAL A 19 -16.61 10.85 11.40
CA VAL A 19 -17.47 9.67 11.50
C VAL A 19 -17.81 9.09 10.12
N ILE A 20 -17.92 9.93 9.10
CA ILE A 20 -18.32 9.53 7.75
C ILE A 20 -17.36 10.12 6.71
N GLY A 21 -17.14 9.39 5.63
CA GLY A 21 -16.35 9.84 4.49
C GLY A 21 -17.08 9.66 3.16
N ILE A 22 -16.88 10.60 2.25
CA ILE A 22 -17.35 10.52 0.87
C ILE A 22 -16.18 10.75 -0.09
N ALA A 23 -16.24 10.12 -1.26
CA ALA A 23 -15.31 10.39 -2.35
C ALA A 23 -15.79 11.59 -3.16
N ILE A 24 -14.85 12.46 -3.52
CA ILE A 24 -15.12 13.59 -4.40
C ILE A 24 -14.16 13.59 -5.58
N GLU A 25 -14.67 13.91 -6.75
CA GLU A 25 -13.90 14.00 -7.97
C GLU A 25 -14.24 15.28 -8.72
N PRO A 26 -13.26 16.05 -9.22
CA PRO A 26 -13.53 17.21 -10.04
C PRO A 26 -14.06 16.76 -11.40
N LYS A 27 -15.04 17.47 -11.96
CA LYS A 27 -15.59 17.16 -13.30
C LYS A 27 -14.58 17.37 -14.42
N THR A 28 -13.62 18.26 -14.22
CA THR A 28 -12.60 18.58 -15.24
C THR A 28 -11.21 18.43 -14.67
N LYS A 29 -10.24 18.01 -15.50
CA LYS A 29 -8.82 17.94 -15.11
C LYS A 29 -8.24 19.29 -14.71
N ALA A 30 -8.73 20.39 -15.26
CA ALA A 30 -8.28 21.75 -14.95
C ALA A 30 -8.68 22.19 -13.52
N ASP A 31 -9.67 21.55 -12.95
CA ASP A 31 -10.16 21.89 -11.61
C ASP A 31 -9.52 21.07 -10.48
N VAL A 32 -8.62 20.11 -10.80
CA VAL A 32 -7.91 19.31 -9.80
C VAL A 32 -7.12 20.20 -8.83
N ASP A 33 -6.31 21.11 -9.38
CA ASP A 33 -5.47 22.01 -8.56
C ASP A 33 -6.34 22.98 -7.73
N LYS A 34 -7.41 23.51 -8.33
CA LYS A 34 -8.36 24.39 -7.63
C LYS A 34 -9.09 23.66 -6.50
N MET A 35 -9.49 22.40 -6.74
CA MET A 35 -10.09 21.55 -5.72
C MET A 35 -9.11 21.31 -4.56
N GLY A 36 -7.85 21.00 -4.86
CA GLY A 36 -6.82 20.83 -3.84
C GLY A 36 -6.63 22.09 -2.97
N MET A 37 -6.58 23.27 -3.58
CA MET A 37 -6.49 24.54 -2.86
C MET A 37 -7.75 24.83 -2.03
N ALA A 38 -8.94 24.52 -2.54
CA ALA A 38 -10.19 24.70 -1.83
C ALA A 38 -10.24 23.80 -0.60
N LEU A 39 -9.90 22.52 -0.76
CA LEU A 39 -9.87 21.56 0.33
C LEU A 39 -8.86 21.91 1.43
N ALA A 40 -7.68 22.39 1.05
CA ALA A 40 -6.67 22.85 2.01
C ALA A 40 -7.19 24.01 2.87
N LYS A 41 -7.83 25.02 2.24
CA LYS A 41 -8.42 26.16 2.96
C LYS A 41 -9.56 25.73 3.89
N LEU A 42 -10.45 24.86 3.43
CA LEU A 42 -11.53 24.34 4.25
C LEU A 42 -11.03 23.53 5.45
N ALA A 43 -9.96 22.74 5.27
CA ALA A 43 -9.33 22.00 6.36
C ALA A 43 -8.62 22.90 7.40
N GLU A 44 -8.13 24.08 6.99
CA GLU A 44 -7.60 25.10 7.91
C GLU A 44 -8.72 25.76 8.74
N GLU A 45 -9.91 25.94 8.15
CA GLU A 45 -11.06 26.54 8.84
C GLU A 45 -11.74 25.57 9.81
N ASP A 46 -11.82 24.30 9.46
CA ASP A 46 -12.55 23.28 10.20
C ASP A 46 -11.65 22.08 10.56
N PRO A 47 -11.18 22.00 11.79
CA PRO A 47 -10.32 20.91 12.27
C PRO A 47 -11.04 19.56 12.42
N THR A 48 -12.37 19.49 12.29
CA THR A 48 -13.13 18.23 12.26
C THR A 48 -13.26 17.66 10.84
N PHE A 49 -12.82 18.42 9.83
CA PHE A 49 -12.78 18.02 8.44
C PHE A 49 -11.39 17.50 8.08
N THR A 50 -11.34 16.34 7.47
CA THR A 50 -10.08 15.74 6.99
C THR A 50 -10.16 15.37 5.53
N VAL A 51 -9.03 15.52 4.85
CA VAL A 51 -8.87 15.18 3.43
C VAL A 51 -7.79 14.12 3.30
N ARG A 52 -8.09 13.04 2.59
CA ARG A 52 -7.16 11.97 2.29
C ARG A 52 -7.27 11.58 0.82
N THR A 53 -6.15 11.44 0.16
CA THR A 53 -6.10 10.77 -1.15
C THR A 53 -5.83 9.30 -0.92
N ASP A 54 -6.69 8.44 -1.45
CA ASP A 54 -6.50 7.02 -1.42
C ASP A 54 -5.53 6.62 -2.53
N GLU A 55 -4.41 6.00 -2.17
CA GLU A 55 -3.34 5.65 -3.11
C GLU A 55 -3.75 4.53 -4.09
N ALA A 56 -4.64 3.65 -3.66
CA ALA A 56 -5.06 2.50 -4.46
C ALA A 56 -6.09 2.88 -5.53
N SER A 57 -7.12 3.64 -5.15
CA SER A 57 -8.17 4.09 -6.06
C SER A 57 -7.86 5.42 -6.74
N GLY A 58 -6.91 6.20 -6.21
CA GLY A 58 -6.62 7.56 -6.63
C GLY A 58 -7.71 8.57 -6.26
N GLN A 59 -8.73 8.16 -5.51
CA GLN A 59 -9.84 9.02 -5.11
C GLN A 59 -9.46 9.97 -3.98
N THR A 60 -10.00 11.18 -4.03
CA THR A 60 -9.93 12.10 -2.90
C THR A 60 -11.13 11.85 -1.98
N ILE A 61 -10.84 11.42 -0.77
CA ILE A 61 -11.84 11.15 0.26
C ILE A 61 -11.84 12.31 1.25
N ILE A 62 -13.01 12.90 1.45
CA ILE A 62 -13.25 13.90 2.49
C ILE A 62 -14.04 13.26 3.62
N SER A 63 -13.65 13.52 4.85
CA SER A 63 -14.30 12.95 6.04
C SER A 63 -14.71 14.06 7.01
N GLY A 64 -15.85 13.90 7.62
CA GLY A 64 -16.45 14.88 8.52
C GLY A 64 -17.37 14.27 9.57
N MET A 65 -18.05 15.12 10.31
CA MET A 65 -18.87 14.73 11.45
C MET A 65 -20.25 14.16 11.07
N GLY A 66 -20.66 14.28 9.81
CA GLY A 66 -21.94 13.77 9.31
C GLY A 66 -22.19 14.16 7.86
N GLU A 67 -23.22 13.56 7.27
CA GLU A 67 -23.60 13.76 5.86
C GLU A 67 -23.89 15.23 5.55
N LEU A 68 -24.71 15.88 6.36
CA LEU A 68 -25.03 17.30 6.19
C LEU A 68 -23.79 18.20 6.28
N HIS A 69 -22.84 17.86 7.14
CA HIS A 69 -21.58 18.60 7.24
C HIS A 69 -20.80 18.53 5.92
N LEU A 70 -20.66 17.33 5.35
CA LEU A 70 -19.96 17.11 4.08
C LEU A 70 -20.70 17.77 2.90
N ASP A 71 -22.04 17.73 2.87
CA ASP A 71 -22.84 18.41 1.85
C ASP A 71 -22.64 19.92 1.84
N ILE A 72 -22.59 20.54 3.04
CA ILE A 72 -22.30 21.96 3.17
C ILE A 72 -20.90 22.29 2.64
N LEU A 73 -19.90 21.48 2.96
CA LEU A 73 -18.53 21.69 2.48
C LEU A 73 -18.44 21.57 0.97
N VAL A 74 -19.11 20.58 0.38
CA VAL A 74 -19.17 20.42 -1.08
C VAL A 74 -19.92 21.58 -1.75
N ASP A 75 -21.00 22.05 -1.15
CA ASP A 75 -21.71 23.25 -1.65
C ASP A 75 -20.81 24.50 -1.59
N ARG A 76 -20.01 24.66 -0.54
CA ARG A 76 -19.00 25.72 -0.45
C ARG A 76 -17.93 25.61 -1.53
N ILE A 77 -17.44 24.40 -1.83
CA ILE A 77 -16.49 24.17 -2.93
C ILE A 77 -17.07 24.66 -4.25
N LYS A 78 -18.34 24.36 -4.52
CA LYS A 78 -19.03 24.78 -5.75
C LYS A 78 -19.27 26.29 -5.80
N ARG A 79 -19.75 26.89 -4.71
CA ARG A 79 -20.14 28.31 -4.69
C ARG A 79 -18.96 29.26 -4.54
N GLU A 80 -18.08 29.01 -3.59
CA GLU A 80 -16.97 29.90 -3.24
C GLU A 80 -15.78 29.74 -4.20
N PHE A 81 -15.42 28.50 -4.50
CA PHE A 81 -14.23 28.18 -5.30
C PHE A 81 -14.56 27.95 -6.78
N LYS A 82 -15.84 27.90 -7.16
CA LYS A 82 -16.31 27.67 -8.55
C LYS A 82 -15.78 26.36 -9.13
N VAL A 83 -15.67 25.32 -8.32
CA VAL A 83 -15.22 23.98 -8.72
C VAL A 83 -16.41 23.03 -8.71
N GLU A 84 -16.72 22.47 -9.88
CA GLU A 84 -17.74 21.44 -10.01
C GLU A 84 -17.16 20.08 -9.63
N VAL A 85 -17.78 19.43 -8.65
CA VAL A 85 -17.37 18.11 -8.16
C VAL A 85 -18.53 17.11 -8.21
N ASN A 86 -18.21 15.86 -8.51
CA ASN A 86 -19.07 14.71 -8.32
C ASN A 86 -18.82 14.13 -6.92
N GLN A 87 -19.89 13.69 -6.28
CA GLN A 87 -19.85 12.99 -4.99
C GLN A 87 -20.18 11.52 -5.22
N GLY A 88 -19.54 10.64 -4.48
CA GLY A 88 -19.80 9.21 -4.50
C GLY A 88 -19.37 8.52 -3.21
N GLU A 89 -19.70 7.26 -3.10
CA GLU A 89 -19.16 6.43 -2.04
C GLU A 89 -17.68 6.12 -2.34
N PRO A 90 -16.82 6.06 -1.30
CA PRO A 90 -15.44 5.61 -1.48
C PRO A 90 -15.40 4.20 -2.06
N GLN A 91 -14.50 3.97 -3.00
CA GLN A 91 -14.28 2.62 -3.51
C GLN A 91 -13.70 1.72 -2.42
N VAL A 92 -14.21 0.50 -2.34
CA VAL A 92 -13.68 -0.51 -1.44
C VAL A 92 -12.47 -1.16 -2.10
N GLU A 93 -11.31 -1.08 -1.45
CA GLU A 93 -10.11 -1.80 -1.86
C GLU A 93 -10.22 -3.26 -1.44
N TYR A 94 -10.30 -4.15 -2.42
CA TYR A 94 -10.25 -5.58 -2.17
C TYR A 94 -8.82 -6.07 -2.17
N LYS A 95 -8.50 -6.97 -1.26
CA LYS A 95 -7.21 -7.65 -1.17
C LYS A 95 -7.39 -9.16 -1.18
N GLU A 96 -6.42 -9.87 -1.72
CA GLU A 96 -6.37 -11.32 -1.66
C GLU A 96 -5.58 -11.78 -0.45
N ALA A 97 -5.95 -12.90 0.15
CA ALA A 97 -5.22 -13.49 1.27
C ALA A 97 -5.16 -15.00 1.14
N PHE A 98 -4.05 -15.59 1.56
CA PHE A 98 -3.90 -17.03 1.64
C PHE A 98 -4.56 -17.55 2.91
N THR A 99 -5.30 -18.65 2.79
CA THR A 99 -5.99 -19.30 3.90
C THR A 99 -5.39 -20.65 4.26
N LYS A 100 -4.50 -21.18 3.42
CA LYS A 100 -3.89 -22.51 3.58
C LYS A 100 -2.37 -22.40 3.40
N THR A 101 -1.66 -23.31 4.06
CA THR A 101 -0.23 -23.52 3.86
C THR A 101 0.02 -24.32 2.60
N ALA A 102 0.96 -23.86 1.77
CA ALA A 102 1.43 -24.58 0.59
C ALA A 102 2.96 -24.49 0.50
N THR A 103 3.58 -25.61 0.13
CA THR A 103 5.03 -25.65 -0.16
C THR A 103 5.21 -25.88 -1.65
N HIS A 104 6.08 -25.07 -2.26
CA HIS A 104 6.37 -25.15 -3.69
C HIS A 104 7.87 -25.04 -3.96
N ARG A 105 8.28 -25.61 -5.06
CA ARG A 105 9.62 -25.43 -5.63
C ARG A 105 9.48 -24.80 -7.00
N GLU A 106 10.10 -23.65 -7.20
CA GLU A 106 10.14 -22.97 -8.49
C GLU A 106 11.56 -22.90 -9.02
N THR A 107 11.72 -23.25 -10.30
CA THR A 107 13.00 -23.24 -10.97
C THR A 107 12.94 -22.35 -12.19
N TYR A 108 13.53 -21.17 -12.11
CA TYR A 108 13.70 -20.29 -13.25
C TYR A 108 14.97 -20.68 -14.01
N LYS A 109 14.80 -21.16 -15.23
CA LYS A 109 15.90 -21.51 -16.14
C LYS A 109 15.68 -20.93 -17.52
N LYS A 110 16.60 -20.08 -17.97
CA LYS A 110 16.59 -19.52 -19.32
C LYS A 110 17.98 -19.56 -19.92
N GLN A 111 18.09 -20.18 -21.09
CA GLN A 111 19.35 -20.28 -21.83
C GLN A 111 19.12 -19.84 -23.28
N SER A 112 19.79 -18.79 -23.70
CA SER A 112 19.69 -18.21 -25.04
C SER A 112 21.11 -17.86 -25.53
N GLY A 113 21.87 -18.86 -25.94
CA GLY A 113 23.20 -18.70 -26.57
C GLY A 113 24.19 -17.86 -25.74
N GLY A 114 24.98 -18.46 -24.86
CA GLY A 114 25.93 -17.80 -23.98
C GLY A 114 25.65 -18.06 -22.50
N ARG A 115 25.92 -17.07 -21.63
CA ARG A 115 25.65 -17.18 -20.19
C ARG A 115 24.14 -17.34 -19.96
N GLY A 116 23.76 -18.46 -19.31
CA GLY A 116 22.36 -18.72 -18.94
C GLY A 116 21.88 -17.92 -17.75
N LYS A 117 20.62 -18.10 -17.39
CA LYS A 117 20.01 -17.62 -16.14
C LYS A 117 19.43 -18.80 -15.39
N PHE A 118 19.77 -18.92 -14.10
CA PHE A 118 19.32 -20.00 -13.25
C PHE A 118 19.03 -19.49 -11.84
N GLY A 119 17.84 -19.81 -11.35
CA GLY A 119 17.43 -19.60 -9.96
C GLY A 119 16.48 -20.72 -9.57
N ASP A 120 16.72 -21.36 -8.44
CA ASP A 120 15.91 -22.46 -7.93
C ASP A 120 15.69 -22.24 -6.43
N ILE A 121 14.43 -22.18 -6.04
CA ILE A 121 14.01 -21.91 -4.67
C ILE A 121 12.92 -22.88 -4.24
N VAL A 122 12.97 -23.29 -2.98
CA VAL A 122 11.91 -24.01 -2.30
C VAL A 122 11.37 -23.14 -1.18
N PHE A 123 10.10 -22.86 -1.24
CA PHE A 123 9.46 -21.96 -0.30
C PHE A 123 8.13 -22.50 0.18
N ARG A 124 7.68 -21.98 1.32
CA ARG A 124 6.39 -22.26 1.92
C ARG A 124 5.63 -20.95 2.05
N LEU A 125 4.40 -20.96 1.56
CA LEU A 125 3.43 -19.88 1.68
C LEU A 125 2.45 -20.20 2.79
N GLU A 126 2.24 -19.25 3.68
CA GLU A 126 1.34 -19.37 4.84
C GLU A 126 0.62 -18.05 5.07
N PRO A 127 -0.56 -18.03 5.70
CA PRO A 127 -1.10 -16.79 6.27
C PRO A 127 -0.09 -16.17 7.21
N ALA A 128 -0.02 -14.84 7.26
CA ALA A 128 0.88 -14.13 8.16
C ALA A 128 0.55 -14.47 9.63
N ASP A 129 1.60 -14.60 10.45
CA ASP A 129 1.43 -14.83 11.88
C ASP A 129 0.86 -13.59 12.56
N GLU A 130 -0.07 -13.78 13.50
CA GLU A 130 -0.54 -12.68 14.33
C GLU A 130 0.57 -12.18 15.26
N VAL A 131 0.75 -10.87 15.29
CA VAL A 131 1.67 -10.18 16.21
C VAL A 131 0.85 -9.20 17.04
N ASP A 132 0.91 -9.32 18.36
CA ASP A 132 0.15 -8.49 19.31
C ASP A 132 -1.39 -8.47 19.04
N GLY A 133 -1.95 -9.62 18.61
CA GLY A 133 -3.38 -9.74 18.29
C GLY A 133 -3.81 -9.04 17.00
N LYS A 134 -2.86 -8.70 16.14
CA LYS A 134 -3.11 -8.12 14.81
C LYS A 134 -2.37 -8.92 13.74
N VAL A 135 -3.03 -9.14 12.62
CA VAL A 135 -2.36 -9.70 11.43
C VAL A 135 -1.57 -8.57 10.77
N PRO A 136 -0.24 -8.72 10.61
CA PRO A 136 0.57 -7.69 9.98
C PRO A 136 0.21 -7.56 8.50
N VAL A 137 0.19 -6.32 8.03
CA VAL A 137 -0.03 -5.97 6.62
C VAL A 137 1.26 -6.22 5.84
N GLY A 138 1.12 -6.82 4.66
CA GLY A 138 2.23 -7.05 3.74
C GLY A 138 2.91 -8.40 3.89
N LEU A 139 4.20 -8.46 3.56
CA LEU A 139 5.01 -9.67 3.51
C LEU A 139 5.79 -9.89 4.82
N GLN A 140 5.58 -11.05 5.44
CA GLN A 140 6.49 -11.62 6.43
C GLN A 140 7.46 -12.58 5.74
N PHE A 141 8.73 -12.20 5.63
CA PHE A 141 9.74 -13.06 5.00
C PHE A 141 10.62 -13.72 6.07
N VAL A 142 10.70 -15.05 6.02
CA VAL A 142 11.51 -15.88 6.92
C VAL A 142 12.50 -16.69 6.12
N ASN A 143 13.76 -16.67 6.55
CA ASN A 143 14.81 -17.47 5.91
C ASN A 143 15.19 -18.65 6.81
N GLU A 144 14.92 -19.87 6.36
CA GLU A 144 15.28 -21.13 7.02
C GLU A 144 16.31 -21.95 6.21
N VAL A 145 16.92 -21.36 5.18
CA VAL A 145 17.92 -22.06 4.35
C VAL A 145 19.10 -22.51 5.18
N LYS A 146 19.39 -23.80 5.12
CA LYS A 146 20.55 -24.43 5.77
C LYS A 146 21.60 -24.83 4.73
N GLY A 147 22.88 -24.81 5.12
CA GLY A 147 23.96 -25.33 4.29
C GLY A 147 24.46 -24.43 3.15
N GLY A 148 23.92 -23.21 2.98
CA GLY A 148 24.39 -22.25 1.97
C GLY A 148 24.00 -22.60 0.53
N ASN A 149 22.98 -23.44 0.33
CA ASN A 149 22.47 -23.81 -0.98
C ASN A 149 21.96 -22.62 -1.79
N VAL A 150 21.43 -21.60 -1.10
CA VAL A 150 21.17 -20.28 -1.67
C VAL A 150 22.16 -19.29 -1.04
N PRO A 151 23.06 -18.67 -1.82
CA PRO A 151 23.97 -17.65 -1.33
C PRO A 151 23.24 -16.50 -0.63
N LYS A 152 23.79 -16.02 0.48
CA LYS A 152 23.16 -14.94 1.29
C LYS A 152 22.89 -13.66 0.49
N GLU A 153 23.70 -13.41 -0.52
CA GLU A 153 23.56 -12.24 -1.42
C GLU A 153 22.30 -12.27 -2.28
N TYR A 154 21.71 -13.46 -2.53
CA TYR A 154 20.50 -13.60 -3.35
C TYR A 154 19.20 -13.61 -2.53
N ILE A 155 19.28 -13.78 -1.22
CA ILE A 155 18.10 -13.80 -0.34
C ILE A 155 17.28 -12.50 -0.40
N PRO A 156 17.89 -11.29 -0.41
CA PRO A 156 17.13 -10.05 -0.59
C PRO A 156 16.43 -9.97 -1.94
N SER A 157 17.00 -10.59 -2.98
CA SER A 157 16.38 -10.63 -4.32
C SER A 157 15.15 -11.54 -4.35
N VAL A 158 15.17 -12.65 -3.64
CA VAL A 158 14.00 -13.52 -3.44
C VAL A 158 12.89 -12.77 -2.70
N GLU A 159 13.21 -12.09 -1.61
CA GLU A 159 12.23 -11.27 -0.87
C GLU A 159 11.61 -10.18 -1.77
N LYS A 160 12.44 -9.52 -2.58
CA LYS A 160 11.98 -8.52 -3.54
C LYS A 160 11.04 -9.12 -4.57
N GLY A 161 11.36 -10.31 -5.11
CA GLY A 161 10.50 -11.02 -6.05
C GLY A 161 9.11 -11.30 -5.48
N PHE A 162 9.02 -11.82 -4.25
CA PHE A 162 7.73 -12.01 -3.59
C PHE A 162 6.98 -10.71 -3.35
N ARG A 163 7.65 -9.61 -2.99
CA ARG A 163 7.01 -8.29 -2.85
C ARG A 163 6.41 -7.79 -4.17
N GLU A 164 7.09 -8.02 -5.28
CA GLU A 164 6.58 -7.64 -6.60
C GLU A 164 5.41 -8.56 -7.02
N ALA A 165 5.52 -9.88 -6.80
CA ALA A 165 4.45 -10.82 -7.11
C ALA A 165 3.17 -10.55 -6.32
N MET A 166 3.28 -10.10 -5.07
CA MET A 166 2.13 -9.75 -4.23
C MET A 166 1.30 -8.58 -4.76
N LYS A 167 1.83 -7.76 -5.66
CA LYS A 167 1.07 -6.63 -6.23
C LYS A 167 -0.10 -7.09 -7.10
N THR A 168 -0.03 -8.31 -7.62
CA THR A 168 -1.07 -8.87 -8.49
C THR A 168 -1.40 -10.29 -8.04
N GLY A 169 -2.52 -10.46 -7.37
CA GLY A 169 -2.97 -11.74 -6.88
C GLY A 169 -3.53 -12.67 -7.97
N PRO A 170 -3.53 -13.97 -7.72
CA PRO A 170 -3.90 -14.99 -8.72
C PRO A 170 -5.40 -15.15 -8.95
N LEU A 171 -6.26 -14.66 -8.04
CA LEU A 171 -7.71 -14.87 -8.13
C LEU A 171 -8.39 -13.82 -9.01
N ALA A 172 -8.22 -12.56 -8.70
CA ALA A 172 -8.88 -11.46 -9.36
C ALA A 172 -7.92 -10.31 -9.72
N GLY A 173 -6.63 -10.49 -9.46
CA GLY A 173 -5.60 -9.48 -9.73
C GLY A 173 -5.47 -8.42 -8.65
N TYR A 174 -6.14 -8.59 -7.50
CA TYR A 174 -5.99 -7.68 -6.38
C TYR A 174 -4.67 -7.95 -5.64
N GLN A 175 -4.17 -6.94 -4.96
CA GLN A 175 -2.96 -7.08 -4.17
C GLN A 175 -3.13 -8.16 -3.09
N VAL A 176 -2.15 -9.05 -2.99
CA VAL A 176 -2.07 -10.03 -1.90
C VAL A 176 -1.55 -9.35 -0.65
N ASP A 177 -2.19 -9.60 0.48
CA ASP A 177 -1.81 -9.04 1.77
C ASP A 177 -1.68 -10.12 2.83
N SER A 178 -1.00 -9.80 3.92
CA SER A 178 -0.87 -10.68 5.09
C SER A 178 -0.32 -12.07 4.73
N LEU A 179 0.76 -12.10 3.93
CA LEU A 179 1.43 -13.31 3.49
C LEU A 179 2.73 -13.54 4.25
N LYS A 180 2.90 -14.77 4.76
CA LYS A 180 4.18 -15.26 5.27
C LYS A 180 4.83 -16.16 4.24
N VAL A 181 6.07 -15.85 3.88
CA VAL A 181 6.90 -16.66 3.00
C VAL A 181 8.10 -17.16 3.77
N THR A 182 8.26 -18.46 3.86
CA THR A 182 9.44 -19.10 4.45
C THR A 182 10.28 -19.72 3.35
N LEU A 183 11.48 -19.18 3.12
CA LEU A 183 12.45 -19.78 2.21
C LEU A 183 13.13 -20.97 2.89
N LEU A 184 12.88 -22.17 2.38
CA LEU A 184 13.32 -23.43 2.98
C LEU A 184 14.66 -23.91 2.42
N ASP A 185 14.81 -23.88 1.09
CA ASP A 185 15.96 -24.43 0.38
C ASP A 185 16.05 -23.83 -1.03
N GLY A 186 17.03 -24.25 -1.81
CA GLY A 186 17.19 -23.89 -3.19
C GLY A 186 18.50 -24.42 -3.75
N SER A 187 18.82 -24.03 -4.97
CA SER A 187 20.12 -24.30 -5.57
C SER A 187 20.59 -23.15 -6.45
N PHE A 188 21.87 -23.02 -6.62
CA PHE A 188 22.47 -22.02 -7.49
C PHE A 188 23.49 -22.64 -8.43
N HIS A 189 23.72 -22.00 -9.56
CA HIS A 189 24.76 -22.37 -10.51
C HIS A 189 25.85 -21.28 -10.53
N PRO A 190 27.15 -21.63 -10.34
CA PRO A 190 28.21 -20.62 -10.15
C PRO A 190 28.37 -19.62 -11.29
N VAL A 191 27.92 -19.97 -12.51
CA VAL A 191 28.06 -19.13 -13.70
C VAL A 191 26.75 -18.46 -14.11
N ASP A 192 25.63 -19.18 -13.97
CA ASP A 192 24.33 -18.78 -14.53
C ASP A 192 23.37 -18.16 -13.50
N SER A 193 23.73 -18.19 -12.20
CA SER A 193 22.93 -17.57 -11.17
C SER A 193 23.29 -16.10 -10.98
N ASP A 194 22.26 -15.27 -10.90
CA ASP A 194 22.35 -13.85 -10.57
C ASP A 194 21.15 -13.41 -9.72
N ALA A 195 21.23 -12.21 -9.17
CA ALA A 195 20.17 -11.62 -8.34
C ALA A 195 18.81 -11.58 -9.07
N LEU A 196 18.83 -11.25 -10.35
CA LEU A 196 17.61 -11.16 -11.16
C LEU A 196 16.98 -12.55 -11.39
N SER A 197 17.79 -13.61 -11.52
CA SER A 197 17.26 -14.97 -11.68
C SER A 197 16.52 -15.45 -10.45
N PHE A 198 16.99 -15.09 -9.25
CA PHE A 198 16.31 -15.38 -8.00
C PHE A 198 15.09 -14.49 -7.75
N GLU A 199 15.11 -13.24 -8.20
CA GLU A 199 13.94 -12.36 -8.19
C GLU A 199 12.82 -12.90 -9.11
N LEU A 200 13.17 -13.46 -10.25
CA LEU A 200 12.22 -14.03 -11.21
C LEU A 200 11.74 -15.45 -10.85
N ALA A 201 12.46 -16.14 -9.98
CA ALA A 201 12.06 -17.45 -9.45
C ALA A 201 11.09 -17.30 -8.25
N ALA A 202 11.04 -16.14 -7.64
CA ALA A 202 10.16 -15.81 -6.53
C ALA A 202 8.86 -15.15 -6.99
#